data_954bf4de3913b0bf6edbac45548b7364
#
_entry.id   954bf4de3913b0bf6edbac45548b7364
#
_cell.length_a   1.000
_cell.length_b   1.000
_cell.length_c   1.000
_cell.angle_alpha   90.00
_cell.angle_beta   90.00
_cell.angle_gamma   90.00
#
_symmetry.space_group_name_H-M   'P 1'
#
loop_
_entity.id
_entity.type
_entity.pdbx_description
1 polymer ?
#
loop_
_entity_poly.entity_id
_entity_poly.type
_entity_poly.pdbx_seq_one_letter_code
_entity_poly.pdbx_strand_id
1 'polypeptide(L)'
;VRLQRVLAEAGVAARRKAEQLILEGRVEVNGQIVRTLPAFVDPARDRIIADGRELPRLRLASAATRRDIHASDDGPSALRKVYLLLNKPERVLTAVSDPGGRSTVMDIVKYPGVQRLFPVGRLEFDARGLVLITNDGPLANLLTHARFGVPKIYEARVKGLMPPDYIADLQRGLNIKTQRNARELGKRAGELELSLGGVKRVTQGVRKGAPAPEPTIDRGNDPYDKTVLRITVRGPLHTPLDELMAAAGVKISQLIQVGLGPLGLHELRLGEWRELGRHEVGALKRLAAKADHVAGGAAATGAAGSARGGSGVKRPVGERRGGEPPVAPRRGPR
;
A
#
# COMPACT_ATOMS: atom_id res chain seq x y z
N VAL A 1 -14.52 -10.88 13.66
CA VAL A 1 -13.65 -10.71 12.47
C VAL A 1 -14.32 -11.36 11.28
N ARG A 2 -14.10 -10.91 10.03
CA ARG A 2 -14.67 -11.57 8.85
C ARG A 2 -14.09 -12.98 8.69
N LEU A 3 -14.95 -13.98 8.47
CA LEU A 3 -14.58 -15.39 8.38
C LEU A 3 -13.53 -15.68 7.30
N GLN A 4 -13.66 -15.10 6.09
CA GLN A 4 -12.67 -15.26 5.02
C GLN A 4 -11.27 -14.73 5.38
N ARG A 5 -11.20 -13.78 6.33
CA ARG A 5 -9.92 -13.31 6.85
C ARG A 5 -9.31 -14.35 7.78
N VAL A 6 -10.10 -14.95 8.65
CA VAL A 6 -9.64 -16.02 9.56
C VAL A 6 -9.11 -17.21 8.78
N LEU A 7 -9.86 -17.69 7.77
CA LEU A 7 -9.44 -18.77 6.88
C LEU A 7 -8.13 -18.46 6.16
N ALA A 8 -7.97 -17.19 5.73
CA ALA A 8 -6.75 -16.77 5.06
C ALA A 8 -5.54 -16.69 6.01
N GLU A 9 -5.72 -16.23 7.23
CA GLU A 9 -4.67 -16.16 8.25
C GLU A 9 -4.31 -17.54 8.81
N ALA A 10 -5.27 -18.47 8.83
CA ALA A 10 -5.05 -19.88 9.12
C ALA A 10 -4.36 -20.67 7.99
N GLY A 11 -4.08 -20.03 6.85
CA GLY A 11 -3.41 -20.69 5.72
C GLY A 11 -4.30 -21.59 4.85
N VAL A 12 -5.61 -21.64 5.10
CA VAL A 12 -6.56 -22.52 4.36
C VAL A 12 -6.66 -22.10 2.89
N ALA A 13 -6.98 -20.83 2.63
CA ALA A 13 -7.14 -20.34 1.25
C ALA A 13 -6.86 -18.84 1.13
N ALA A 14 -6.68 -18.29 -0.09
CA ALA A 14 -6.70 -16.85 -0.33
C ALA A 14 -8.06 -16.25 0.05
N ARG A 15 -8.12 -14.98 0.49
CA ARG A 15 -9.39 -14.36 0.92
C ARG A 15 -10.53 -14.60 -0.07
N ARG A 16 -10.29 -14.37 -1.38
CA ARG A 16 -11.29 -14.62 -2.44
C ARG A 16 -11.64 -16.10 -2.58
N LYS A 17 -10.65 -16.99 -2.48
CA LYS A 17 -10.91 -18.44 -2.50
C LYS A 17 -11.62 -18.90 -1.21
N ALA A 18 -11.31 -18.28 -0.08
CA ALA A 18 -12.00 -18.51 1.18
C ALA A 18 -13.49 -18.06 1.12
N GLU A 19 -13.77 -16.92 0.46
CA GLU A 19 -15.15 -16.50 0.17
C GLU A 19 -15.89 -17.56 -0.66
N GLN A 20 -15.23 -18.11 -1.66
CA GLN A 20 -15.79 -19.17 -2.48
C GLN A 20 -16.07 -20.45 -1.66
N LEU A 21 -15.13 -20.88 -0.81
CA LEU A 21 -15.33 -22.04 0.08
C LEU A 21 -16.52 -21.83 1.03
N ILE A 22 -16.73 -20.61 1.53
CA ILE A 22 -17.90 -20.27 2.36
C ILE A 22 -19.19 -20.42 1.54
N LEU A 23 -19.24 -19.84 0.35
CA LEU A 23 -20.45 -19.91 -0.52
C LEU A 23 -20.75 -21.35 -0.95
N GLU A 24 -19.74 -22.18 -1.16
CA GLU A 24 -19.86 -23.60 -1.45
C GLU A 24 -20.34 -24.43 -0.24
N GLY A 25 -20.40 -23.84 0.95
CA GLY A 25 -20.84 -24.53 2.19
C GLY A 25 -19.78 -25.48 2.75
N ARG A 26 -18.52 -25.27 2.45
CA ARG A 26 -17.36 -26.05 2.91
C ARG A 26 -16.76 -25.52 4.21
N VAL A 27 -17.43 -24.57 4.85
CA VAL A 27 -16.99 -23.96 6.11
C VAL A 27 -18.10 -24.06 7.14
N GLU A 28 -17.76 -24.57 8.31
CA GLU A 28 -18.63 -24.72 9.47
C GLU A 28 -18.14 -23.84 10.61
N VAL A 29 -19.05 -23.21 11.33
CA VAL A 29 -18.77 -22.40 12.53
C VAL A 29 -19.70 -22.87 13.64
N ASN A 30 -19.15 -23.36 14.73
CA ASN A 30 -19.91 -23.86 15.90
C ASN A 30 -20.97 -24.91 15.53
N GLY A 31 -20.67 -25.81 14.60
CA GLY A 31 -21.56 -26.86 14.15
C GLY A 31 -22.57 -26.43 13.06
N GLN A 32 -22.51 -25.19 12.57
CA GLN A 32 -23.40 -24.70 11.53
C GLN A 32 -22.62 -24.38 10.25
N ILE A 33 -23.09 -24.90 9.12
CA ILE A 33 -22.53 -24.60 7.80
C ILE A 33 -22.86 -23.15 7.41
N VAL A 34 -21.83 -22.37 7.10
CA VAL A 34 -21.95 -20.97 6.66
C VAL A 34 -21.90 -20.90 5.14
N ARG A 35 -22.96 -20.32 4.52
CA ARG A 35 -23.07 -20.17 3.05
C ARG A 35 -23.27 -18.73 2.59
N THR A 36 -23.26 -17.77 3.51
CA THR A 36 -23.56 -16.36 3.21
C THR A 36 -22.42 -15.45 3.62
N LEU A 37 -22.27 -14.35 2.89
CA LEU A 37 -21.30 -13.29 3.17
C LEU A 37 -22.04 -11.95 3.33
N PRO A 38 -21.58 -11.07 4.23
CA PRO A 38 -20.41 -11.19 5.11
C PRO A 38 -20.68 -12.06 6.35
N ALA A 39 -19.81 -13.03 6.64
CA ALA A 39 -19.83 -13.81 7.86
C ALA A 39 -18.78 -13.28 8.86
N PHE A 40 -19.18 -13.17 10.14
CA PHE A 40 -18.31 -12.68 11.21
C PHE A 40 -18.16 -13.75 12.29
N VAL A 41 -16.94 -13.90 12.79
CA VAL A 41 -16.59 -14.89 13.81
C VAL A 41 -15.63 -14.29 14.84
N ASP A 42 -15.58 -14.91 16.01
CA ASP A 42 -14.54 -14.72 17.02
C ASP A 42 -13.53 -15.88 16.93
N PRO A 43 -12.37 -15.70 16.30
CA PRO A 43 -11.42 -16.80 16.09
C PRO A 43 -10.78 -17.34 17.38
N ALA A 44 -10.95 -16.64 18.51
CA ALA A 44 -10.49 -17.11 19.82
C ALA A 44 -11.50 -18.02 20.51
N ARG A 45 -12.80 -17.89 20.18
CA ARG A 45 -13.91 -18.57 20.84
C ARG A 45 -14.61 -19.56 19.94
N ASP A 46 -14.85 -19.18 18.66
CA ASP A 46 -15.61 -19.98 17.73
C ASP A 46 -14.79 -21.18 17.23
N ARG A 47 -15.46 -22.32 17.14
CA ARG A 47 -14.93 -23.52 16.52
C ARG A 47 -15.16 -23.43 15.02
N ILE A 48 -14.09 -23.39 14.24
CA ILE A 48 -14.15 -23.22 12.78
C ILE A 48 -13.58 -24.47 12.12
N ILE A 49 -14.33 -25.07 11.21
CA ILE A 49 -13.95 -26.23 10.42
C ILE A 49 -14.00 -25.82 8.94
N ALA A 50 -12.96 -26.10 8.19
CA ALA A 50 -12.91 -25.88 6.75
C ALA A 50 -12.45 -27.16 6.05
N ASP A 51 -13.20 -27.63 5.07
CA ASP A 51 -12.97 -28.90 4.38
C ASP A 51 -12.77 -30.09 5.33
N GLY A 52 -13.57 -30.15 6.39
CA GLY A 52 -13.50 -31.20 7.41
C GLY A 52 -12.31 -31.10 8.38
N ARG A 53 -11.46 -30.09 8.25
CA ARG A 53 -10.32 -29.85 9.16
C ARG A 53 -10.64 -28.72 10.13
N GLU A 54 -10.53 -29.00 11.42
CA GLU A 54 -10.67 -27.97 12.45
C GLU A 54 -9.46 -27.02 12.42
N LEU A 55 -9.75 -25.71 12.44
CA LEU A 55 -8.71 -24.71 12.50
C LEU A 55 -8.23 -24.50 13.93
N PRO A 56 -6.90 -24.29 14.12
CA PRO A 56 -6.41 -23.90 15.41
C PRO A 56 -7.02 -22.57 15.86
N ARG A 57 -7.35 -22.44 17.13
CA ARG A 57 -7.86 -21.16 17.67
C ARG A 57 -6.80 -20.07 17.48
N LEU A 58 -7.11 -19.11 16.63
CA LEU A 58 -6.20 -18.03 16.30
C LEU A 58 -6.44 -16.87 17.28
N ARG A 59 -5.46 -16.51 18.07
CA ARG A 59 -5.44 -15.19 18.72
C ARG A 59 -5.11 -14.15 17.64
N LEU A 60 -6.12 -13.71 16.90
CA LEU A 60 -5.93 -12.56 16.03
C LEU A 60 -5.74 -11.33 16.95
N ALA A 61 -4.65 -10.59 16.73
CA ALA A 61 -4.48 -9.29 17.37
C ALA A 61 -5.72 -8.45 17.07
N SER A 62 -6.61 -8.34 18.05
CA SER A 62 -7.75 -7.45 17.95
C SER A 62 -7.21 -6.03 17.93
N ALA A 63 -7.91 -5.11 17.27
CA ALA A 63 -7.54 -3.68 17.26
C ALA A 63 -7.46 -3.07 18.69
N ALA A 64 -7.89 -3.80 19.71
CA ALA A 64 -7.88 -3.38 21.11
C ALA A 64 -6.62 -3.76 21.88
N THR A 65 -5.77 -4.69 21.40
CA THR A 65 -4.61 -5.14 22.14
C THR A 65 -3.31 -4.66 21.51
N ARG A 66 -3.10 -3.34 21.57
CA ARG A 66 -1.88 -2.65 21.13
C ARG A 66 -0.60 -3.07 21.86
N ARG A 67 -0.70 -3.93 22.87
CA ARG A 67 0.44 -4.40 23.67
C ARG A 67 1.12 -5.66 23.13
N ASP A 68 0.45 -6.43 22.25
CA ASP A 68 0.94 -7.74 21.83
C ASP A 68 1.83 -7.72 20.56
N ILE A 69 2.17 -6.53 20.03
CA ILE A 69 3.13 -6.41 18.91
C ILE A 69 4.54 -6.86 19.33
N HIS A 70 4.79 -6.93 20.64
CA HIS A 70 6.06 -7.35 21.23
C HIS A 70 6.02 -8.75 21.87
N ALA A 71 4.88 -9.43 21.87
CA ALA A 71 4.82 -10.80 22.37
C ALA A 71 5.63 -11.70 21.43
N SER A 72 6.60 -12.39 22.00
CA SER A 72 7.39 -13.42 21.35
C SER A 72 6.46 -14.43 20.67
N ASP A 73 6.69 -14.68 19.39
CA ASP A 73 5.91 -15.54 18.48
C ASP A 73 6.07 -17.06 18.83
N ASP A 74 6.41 -17.39 20.07
CA ASP A 74 6.86 -18.70 20.53
C ASP A 74 5.74 -19.61 21.06
N GLY A 75 4.47 -19.27 20.79
CA GLY A 75 3.35 -20.13 21.14
C GLY A 75 3.20 -21.31 20.15
N PRO A 76 2.86 -22.53 20.62
CA PRO A 76 2.80 -23.75 19.82
C PRO A 76 1.70 -23.77 18.73
N SER A 77 0.94 -22.69 18.54
CA SER A 77 -0.16 -22.57 17.58
C SER A 77 -0.03 -21.41 16.59
N ALA A 78 1.03 -20.61 16.68
CA ALA A 78 1.25 -19.51 15.73
C ALA A 78 2.05 -20.02 14.52
N LEU A 79 1.51 -19.93 13.32
CA LEU A 79 2.27 -20.15 12.09
C LEU A 79 3.47 -19.20 12.07
N ARG A 80 4.69 -19.76 12.01
CA ARG A 80 5.94 -19.00 11.93
C ARG A 80 5.80 -17.85 10.91
N LYS A 81 5.98 -16.62 11.37
CA LYS A 81 5.98 -15.46 10.49
C LYS A 81 7.31 -15.37 9.74
N VAL A 82 7.23 -15.21 8.44
CA VAL A 82 8.38 -15.14 7.53
C VAL A 82 8.39 -13.79 6.83
N TYR A 83 9.56 -13.21 6.72
CA TYR A 83 9.78 -11.92 6.08
C TYR A 83 10.98 -12.03 5.16
N LEU A 84 10.76 -11.94 3.86
CA LEU A 84 11.78 -12.08 2.83
C LEU A 84 11.90 -10.79 2.05
N LEU A 85 13.12 -10.39 1.79
CA LEU A 85 13.45 -9.25 0.94
C LEU A 85 13.94 -9.78 -0.40
N LEU A 86 13.29 -9.39 -1.47
CA LEU A 86 13.65 -9.74 -2.85
C LEU A 86 14.10 -8.49 -3.60
N ASN A 87 15.17 -8.58 -4.37
CA ASN A 87 15.47 -7.64 -5.43
C ASN A 87 14.82 -8.11 -6.73
N LYS A 88 13.57 -7.68 -6.96
CA LYS A 88 12.76 -8.07 -8.12
C LYS A 88 13.43 -7.64 -9.43
N PRO A 89 13.62 -8.52 -10.40
CA PRO A 89 14.03 -8.12 -11.75
C PRO A 89 12.87 -7.49 -12.54
N GLU A 90 13.20 -6.84 -13.65
CA GLU A 90 12.24 -6.37 -14.64
C GLU A 90 11.51 -7.56 -15.28
N ARG A 91 10.33 -7.32 -15.83
CA ARG A 91 9.47 -8.32 -16.51
C ARG A 91 9.03 -9.47 -15.60
N VAL A 92 8.91 -9.21 -14.31
CA VAL A 92 8.38 -10.12 -13.31
C VAL A 92 7.21 -9.46 -12.59
N LEU A 93 6.09 -10.17 -12.48
CA LEU A 93 4.90 -9.66 -11.80
C LEU A 93 5.04 -9.72 -10.29
N THR A 94 4.63 -8.65 -9.61
CA THR A 94 4.47 -8.63 -8.15
C THR A 94 3.13 -9.27 -7.78
N ALA A 95 3.01 -10.56 -7.97
CA ALA A 95 1.81 -11.35 -7.74
C ALA A 95 2.15 -12.73 -7.19
N VAL A 96 1.17 -13.41 -6.61
CA VAL A 96 1.32 -14.80 -6.14
C VAL A 96 1.25 -15.78 -7.31
N SER A 97 0.41 -15.50 -8.29
CA SER A 97 0.26 -16.28 -9.52
C SER A 97 -0.28 -15.40 -10.63
N ASP A 98 -0.05 -15.79 -11.87
CA ASP A 98 -0.61 -15.12 -13.05
C ASP A 98 -1.31 -16.14 -13.96
N PRO A 99 -2.62 -15.96 -14.26
CA PRO A 99 -3.34 -16.82 -15.19
C PRO A 99 -2.77 -16.77 -16.62
N GLY A 100 -2.09 -15.68 -16.99
CA GLY A 100 -1.45 -15.48 -18.30
C GLY A 100 -0.07 -16.15 -18.42
N GLY A 101 0.39 -16.88 -17.40
CA GLY A 101 1.65 -17.61 -17.44
C GLY A 101 2.92 -16.76 -17.38
N ARG A 102 2.81 -15.46 -17.08
CA ARG A 102 3.98 -14.60 -16.91
C ARG A 102 4.67 -14.91 -15.58
N SER A 103 6.00 -14.80 -15.54
CA SER A 103 6.78 -14.99 -14.32
C SER A 103 6.36 -14.04 -13.21
N THR A 104 6.25 -14.55 -12.00
CA THR A 104 5.89 -13.83 -10.79
C THR A 104 7.04 -13.80 -9.79
N VAL A 105 6.97 -12.96 -8.77
CA VAL A 105 7.95 -12.95 -7.67
C VAL A 105 7.98 -14.27 -6.90
N MET A 106 6.90 -15.05 -6.94
CA MET A 106 6.84 -16.35 -6.27
C MET A 106 7.54 -17.46 -7.04
N ASP A 107 7.75 -17.30 -8.35
CA ASP A 107 8.55 -18.22 -9.15
C ASP A 107 10.04 -18.08 -8.83
N ILE A 108 10.47 -16.91 -8.36
CA ILE A 108 11.85 -16.63 -7.93
C ILE A 108 12.06 -17.07 -6.49
N VAL A 109 11.12 -16.74 -5.59
CA VAL A 109 11.24 -17.00 -4.15
C VAL A 109 10.67 -18.38 -3.82
N LYS A 110 11.56 -19.36 -3.75
CA LYS A 110 11.22 -20.73 -3.34
C LYS A 110 11.63 -20.96 -1.87
N TYR A 111 10.79 -20.53 -0.94
CA TYR A 111 11.05 -20.68 0.48
C TYR A 111 10.41 -21.99 1.01
N PRO A 112 11.20 -22.92 1.58
CA PRO A 112 10.69 -24.22 2.02
C PRO A 112 9.86 -24.10 3.31
N GLY A 113 8.88 -24.97 3.47
CA GLY A 113 8.20 -25.22 4.74
C GLY A 113 7.19 -24.15 5.20
N VAL A 114 6.92 -23.09 4.42
CA VAL A 114 5.93 -22.08 4.76
C VAL A 114 4.81 -22.05 3.75
N GLN A 115 3.60 -22.24 4.25
CA GLN A 115 2.39 -22.12 3.45
C GLN A 115 2.06 -20.63 3.26
N ARG A 116 1.85 -20.23 2.00
CA ARG A 116 1.28 -18.95 1.61
C ARG A 116 2.07 -17.71 1.95
N LEU A 117 3.17 -17.53 1.25
CA LEU A 117 3.81 -16.24 1.13
C LEU A 117 3.11 -15.37 0.07
N PHE A 118 3.15 -14.05 0.25
CA PHE A 118 2.64 -13.09 -0.72
C PHE A 118 3.46 -11.79 -0.69
N PRO A 119 3.56 -11.07 -1.82
CA PRO A 119 4.26 -9.81 -1.88
C PRO A 119 3.49 -8.68 -1.17
N VAL A 120 4.21 -7.78 -0.52
CA VAL A 120 3.69 -6.60 0.17
C VAL A 120 3.74 -5.40 -0.78
N GLY A 121 2.56 -4.96 -1.19
CA GLY A 121 2.43 -3.90 -2.19
C GLY A 121 2.57 -4.41 -3.62
N ARG A 122 2.77 -3.46 -4.52
CA ARG A 122 2.94 -3.73 -5.95
C ARG A 122 4.08 -2.89 -6.46
N LEU A 123 4.98 -3.52 -7.18
CA LEU A 123 5.99 -2.89 -8.00
C LEU A 123 5.69 -3.25 -9.44
N GLU A 124 5.73 -2.29 -10.34
CA GLU A 124 5.34 -2.42 -11.74
C GLU A 124 6.16 -3.51 -12.45
N PHE A 125 5.62 -4.03 -13.56
CA PHE A 125 6.22 -5.13 -14.31
C PHE A 125 7.63 -4.79 -14.81
N ASP A 126 7.79 -3.59 -15.36
CA ASP A 126 9.05 -3.09 -15.91
C ASP A 126 9.95 -2.40 -14.87
N ALA A 127 9.46 -2.18 -13.64
CA ALA A 127 10.26 -1.69 -12.55
C ALA A 127 10.98 -2.83 -11.84
N ARG A 128 12.13 -2.52 -11.25
CA ARG A 128 12.94 -3.46 -10.47
C ARG A 128 13.19 -2.97 -9.05
N GLY A 129 13.71 -3.83 -8.21
CA GLY A 129 14.16 -3.47 -6.87
C GLY A 129 13.42 -4.18 -5.75
N LEU A 130 13.38 -3.55 -4.59
CA LEU A 130 12.95 -4.09 -3.33
C LEU A 130 11.47 -4.48 -3.32
N VAL A 131 11.20 -5.75 -3.05
CA VAL A 131 9.86 -6.27 -2.74
C VAL A 131 9.95 -7.08 -1.45
N LEU A 132 9.11 -6.74 -0.48
CA LEU A 132 8.93 -7.52 0.74
C LEU A 132 7.91 -8.63 0.47
N ILE A 133 8.23 -9.85 0.87
CA ILE A 133 7.36 -11.04 0.77
C ILE A 133 7.17 -11.61 2.17
N THR A 134 5.93 -11.91 2.55
CA THR A 134 5.61 -12.35 3.91
C THR A 134 4.30 -13.17 3.95
N ASN A 135 4.06 -13.85 5.06
CA ASN A 135 2.77 -14.42 5.45
C ASN A 135 2.07 -13.60 6.55
N ASP A 136 2.63 -12.43 6.94
CA ASP A 136 2.05 -11.53 7.93
C ASP A 136 1.08 -10.52 7.29
N GLY A 137 -0.20 -10.90 7.20
CA GLY A 137 -1.25 -10.06 6.62
C GLY A 137 -1.48 -8.73 7.35
N PRO A 138 -1.55 -8.69 8.68
CA PRO A 138 -1.62 -7.46 9.46
C PRO A 138 -0.51 -6.48 9.15
N LEU A 139 0.76 -6.91 9.20
CA LEU A 139 1.90 -6.06 8.88
C LEU A 139 1.87 -5.59 7.41
N ALA A 140 1.57 -6.48 6.47
CA ALA A 140 1.45 -6.13 5.06
C ALA A 140 0.39 -5.04 4.82
N ASN A 141 -0.74 -5.10 5.52
CA ASN A 141 -1.77 -4.06 5.45
C ASN A 141 -1.26 -2.72 5.99
N LEU A 142 -0.54 -2.72 7.12
CA LEU A 142 0.05 -1.50 7.68
C LEU A 142 1.08 -0.86 6.74
N LEU A 143 1.88 -1.67 6.06
CA LEU A 143 2.90 -1.18 5.13
C LEU A 143 2.33 -0.67 3.80
N THR A 144 1.14 -1.14 3.39
CA THR A 144 0.57 -0.83 2.08
C THR A 144 -0.61 0.13 2.10
N HIS A 145 -1.33 0.19 3.23
CA HIS A 145 -2.54 1.01 3.29
C HIS A 145 -2.21 2.50 3.34
N ALA A 146 -2.87 3.25 2.48
CA ALA A 146 -2.68 4.69 2.26
C ALA A 146 -2.65 5.55 3.53
N ARG A 147 -3.47 5.20 4.54
CA ARG A 147 -3.58 5.98 5.78
C ARG A 147 -2.30 6.02 6.62
N PHE A 148 -1.43 5.04 6.44
CA PHE A 148 -0.21 4.92 7.25
C PHE A 148 1.00 5.65 6.66
N GLY A 149 0.95 6.05 5.39
CA GLY A 149 1.95 6.89 4.76
C GLY A 149 3.37 6.33 4.79
N VAL A 150 3.53 5.00 4.80
CA VAL A 150 4.85 4.36 4.80
C VAL A 150 5.61 4.78 3.55
N PRO A 151 6.81 5.38 3.68
CA PRO A 151 7.56 5.87 2.55
C PRO A 151 8.09 4.73 1.68
N LYS A 152 7.92 4.88 0.36
CA LYS A 152 8.58 4.08 -0.66
C LYS A 152 9.61 4.96 -1.35
N ILE A 153 10.82 4.46 -1.48
CA ILE A 153 11.93 5.22 -2.05
C ILE A 153 12.31 4.59 -3.38
N TYR A 154 12.31 5.41 -4.42
CA TYR A 154 12.68 5.01 -5.77
C TYR A 154 13.90 5.78 -6.24
N GLU A 155 14.70 5.15 -7.07
CA GLU A 155 15.70 5.80 -7.93
C GLU A 155 15.21 5.70 -9.37
N ALA A 156 14.98 6.87 -9.98
CA ALA A 156 14.59 6.99 -11.37
C ALA A 156 15.77 7.52 -12.19
N ARG A 157 16.18 6.77 -13.21
CA ARG A 157 17.17 7.24 -14.18
C ARG A 157 16.47 7.91 -15.33
N VAL A 158 16.79 9.17 -15.54
CA VAL A 158 16.28 9.99 -16.64
C VAL A 158 17.41 10.44 -17.55
N LYS A 159 17.10 10.68 -18.84
CA LYS A 159 18.06 11.19 -19.79
C LYS A 159 18.26 12.68 -19.58
N GLY A 160 19.49 13.15 -19.79
CA GLY A 160 19.87 14.54 -19.66
C GLY A 160 20.16 15.00 -18.23
N LEU A 161 20.65 16.23 -18.13
CA LEU A 161 20.94 16.88 -16.86
C LEU A 161 19.71 17.66 -16.39
N MET A 162 19.34 17.50 -15.12
CA MET A 162 18.26 18.24 -14.50
C MET A 162 18.82 19.22 -13.46
N PRO A 163 18.67 20.53 -13.67
CA PRO A 163 19.01 21.54 -12.66
C PRO A 163 18.14 21.40 -11.41
N PRO A 164 18.63 21.79 -10.22
CA PRO A 164 17.85 21.73 -8.97
C PRO A 164 16.51 22.46 -9.04
N ASP A 165 16.49 23.65 -9.69
CA ASP A 165 15.25 24.45 -9.83
C ASP A 165 14.21 23.71 -10.67
N TYR A 166 14.63 23.04 -11.74
CA TYR A 166 13.73 22.20 -12.54
C TYR A 166 13.17 21.03 -11.72
N ILE A 167 13.97 20.41 -10.86
CA ILE A 167 13.54 19.32 -9.99
C ILE A 167 12.48 19.83 -8.99
N ALA A 168 12.65 21.03 -8.44
CA ALA A 168 11.68 21.64 -7.53
C ALA A 168 10.35 21.95 -8.24
N ASP A 169 10.40 22.48 -9.46
CA ASP A 169 9.21 22.74 -10.27
C ASP A 169 8.50 21.45 -10.67
N LEU A 170 9.25 20.45 -11.08
CA LEU A 170 8.74 19.11 -11.38
C LEU A 170 8.02 18.51 -10.16
N GLN A 171 8.62 18.59 -8.98
CA GLN A 171 7.99 18.11 -7.73
C GLN A 171 6.65 18.81 -7.46
N ARG A 172 6.60 20.13 -7.59
CA ARG A 172 5.37 20.91 -7.42
C ARG A 172 4.28 20.47 -8.41
N GLY A 173 4.63 20.36 -9.69
CA GLY A 173 3.73 19.93 -10.76
C GLY A 173 3.18 18.53 -10.54
N LEU A 174 4.03 17.57 -10.16
CA LEU A 174 3.64 16.20 -9.87
C LEU A 174 2.69 16.12 -8.66
N ASN A 175 2.95 16.88 -7.59
CA ASN A 175 2.08 16.89 -6.42
C ASN A 175 0.71 17.48 -6.73
N ILE A 176 0.64 18.56 -7.50
CA ILE A 176 -0.62 19.16 -7.96
C ILE A 176 -1.42 18.14 -8.79
N LYS A 177 -0.76 17.47 -9.75
CA LYS A 177 -1.39 16.45 -10.59
C LYS A 177 -1.89 15.26 -9.78
N THR A 178 -1.10 14.77 -8.83
CA THR A 178 -1.48 13.67 -7.94
C THR A 178 -2.70 14.02 -7.09
N GLN A 179 -2.76 15.24 -6.56
CA GLN A 179 -3.92 15.75 -5.81
C GLN A 179 -5.17 15.86 -6.70
N ARG A 180 -5.01 16.37 -7.93
CA ARG A 180 -6.11 16.47 -8.90
C ARG A 180 -6.67 15.10 -9.24
N ASN A 181 -5.83 14.15 -9.63
CA ASN A 181 -6.23 12.77 -9.95
C ASN A 181 -6.94 12.09 -8.76
N ALA A 182 -6.46 12.32 -7.53
CA ALA A 182 -7.08 11.79 -6.34
C ALA A 182 -8.47 12.38 -6.08
N ARG A 183 -8.65 13.71 -6.29
CA ARG A 183 -9.96 14.40 -6.16
C ARG A 183 -10.96 13.87 -7.17
N GLU A 184 -10.58 13.70 -8.42
CA GLU A 184 -11.43 13.15 -9.49
C GLU A 184 -11.92 11.73 -9.15
N LEU A 185 -11.11 10.95 -8.42
CA LEU A 185 -11.44 9.61 -7.97
C LEU A 185 -12.15 9.57 -6.59
N GLY A 186 -12.37 10.72 -5.94
CA GLY A 186 -12.90 10.79 -4.56
C GLY A 186 -12.00 10.08 -3.54
N LYS A 187 -10.68 10.10 -3.75
CA LYS A 187 -9.70 9.36 -2.94
C LYS A 187 -8.68 10.31 -2.31
N ARG A 188 -7.94 9.78 -1.33
CA ARG A 188 -6.82 10.49 -0.72
C ARG A 188 -5.62 10.50 -1.66
N ALA A 189 -4.96 11.65 -1.81
CA ALA A 189 -3.71 11.80 -2.54
C ALA A 189 -2.51 11.29 -1.74
N GLY A 190 -1.50 10.80 -2.45
CA GLY A 190 -0.15 10.64 -1.92
C GLY A 190 0.67 11.92 -2.13
N GLU A 191 1.86 11.92 -1.57
CA GLU A 191 2.83 13.01 -1.67
C GLU A 191 4.13 12.48 -2.26
N LEU A 192 4.73 13.26 -3.15
CA LEU A 192 6.03 12.97 -3.76
C LEU A 192 7.05 14.02 -3.30
N GLU A 193 8.22 13.52 -2.90
CA GLU A 193 9.40 14.31 -2.59
C GLU A 193 10.53 13.89 -3.55
N LEU A 194 11.08 14.83 -4.30
CA LEU A 194 12.13 14.61 -5.26
C LEU A 194 13.44 15.22 -4.76
N SER A 195 14.51 14.47 -4.90
CA SER A 195 15.86 14.97 -4.66
C SER A 195 16.84 14.42 -5.70
N LEU A 196 17.94 15.12 -5.88
CA LEU A 196 19.03 14.66 -6.74
C LEU A 196 19.76 13.49 -6.06
N GLY A 197 19.66 12.29 -6.63
CA GLY A 197 20.37 11.09 -6.13
C GLY A 197 21.78 10.95 -6.70
N GLY A 198 22.10 11.68 -7.76
CA GLY A 198 23.40 11.67 -8.40
C GLY A 198 23.33 12.02 -9.89
N VAL A 199 24.47 12.36 -10.46
CA VAL A 199 24.66 12.59 -11.89
C VAL A 199 25.70 11.61 -12.39
N LYS A 200 25.35 10.73 -13.32
CA LYS A 200 26.31 9.93 -14.07
C LYS A 200 26.65 10.66 -15.36
N ARG A 201 27.78 11.36 -15.37
CA ARG A 201 28.39 11.81 -16.61
C ARG A 201 29.09 10.63 -17.27
N VAL A 202 28.68 10.27 -18.47
CA VAL A 202 29.43 9.33 -19.29
C VAL A 202 30.48 10.15 -20.02
N THR A 203 31.62 10.35 -19.40
CA THR A 203 32.81 10.84 -20.08
C THR A 203 33.19 9.82 -21.16
N GLN A 204 32.80 10.05 -22.40
CA GLN A 204 33.49 9.44 -23.53
C GLN A 204 34.95 9.88 -23.42
N GLY A 205 35.87 8.90 -23.49
CA GLY A 205 37.28 9.07 -23.23
C GLY A 205 37.81 10.37 -23.76
N VAL A 206 38.10 11.31 -22.86
CA VAL A 206 38.78 12.55 -23.15
C VAL A 206 40.16 12.12 -23.60
N ARG A 207 40.49 12.35 -24.87
CA ARG A 207 41.88 12.25 -25.36
C ARG A 207 42.71 13.15 -24.46
N LYS A 208 43.73 12.57 -23.79
CA LYS A 208 44.73 13.31 -23.02
C LYS A 208 45.24 14.46 -23.88
N GLY A 209 44.98 15.73 -23.49
CA GLY A 209 45.51 16.91 -24.16
C GLY A 209 44.49 17.91 -24.72
N ALA A 210 43.18 17.66 -24.64
CA ALA A 210 42.18 18.66 -24.99
C ALA A 210 41.94 19.63 -23.82
N PRO A 211 41.87 20.98 -24.04
CA PRO A 211 41.50 21.93 -23.00
C PRO A 211 40.12 21.58 -22.49
N ALA A 212 39.91 21.75 -21.16
CA ALA A 212 38.64 21.51 -20.51
C ALA A 212 37.55 22.35 -21.21
N PRO A 213 36.45 21.75 -21.69
CA PRO A 213 35.37 22.52 -22.28
C PRO A 213 34.81 23.44 -21.20
N GLU A 214 34.63 24.71 -21.51
CA GLU A 214 33.91 25.66 -20.68
C GLU A 214 32.51 25.10 -20.37
N PRO A 215 31.94 25.42 -19.21
CA PRO A 215 30.61 24.94 -18.85
C PRO A 215 29.56 25.63 -19.73
N THR A 216 29.38 25.10 -20.91
CA THR A 216 28.26 25.47 -21.76
C THR A 216 27.01 24.91 -21.09
N ILE A 217 26.10 25.78 -20.66
CA ILE A 217 24.74 25.44 -20.27
C ILE A 217 24.04 25.01 -21.57
N ASP A 218 24.41 23.84 -22.08
CA ASP A 218 23.68 23.23 -23.17
C ASP A 218 22.49 22.50 -22.58
N ARG A 219 21.30 22.95 -22.96
CA ARG A 219 20.03 22.40 -22.52
C ARG A 219 19.89 20.95 -23.06
N GLY A 220 20.62 20.05 -22.42
CA GLY A 220 20.18 18.67 -22.27
C GLY A 220 20.02 17.81 -23.50
N ASN A 221 20.90 17.89 -24.49
CA ASN A 221 20.86 16.99 -25.64
C ASN A 221 22.08 16.06 -25.76
N ASP A 222 22.86 15.92 -24.70
CA ASP A 222 23.84 14.83 -24.66
C ASP A 222 23.12 13.51 -24.33
N PRO A 223 23.00 12.57 -25.30
CA PRO A 223 22.29 11.29 -25.10
C PRO A 223 22.98 10.40 -24.05
N TYR A 224 24.12 10.80 -23.53
CA TYR A 224 24.95 10.02 -22.60
C TYR A 224 24.81 10.46 -21.15
N ASP A 225 24.43 11.72 -20.88
CA ASP A 225 24.26 12.18 -19.51
C ASP A 225 22.94 11.66 -18.91
N LYS A 226 23.02 11.16 -17.69
CA LYS A 226 21.87 10.61 -16.97
C LYS A 226 21.78 11.22 -15.58
N THR A 227 20.64 11.81 -15.28
CA THR A 227 20.31 12.22 -13.93
C THR A 227 19.66 11.05 -13.19
N VAL A 228 20.07 10.81 -11.96
CA VAL A 228 19.43 9.90 -11.03
C VAL A 228 18.59 10.74 -10.07
N LEU A 229 17.29 10.62 -10.16
CA LEU A 229 16.36 11.24 -9.21
C LEU A 229 16.04 10.25 -8.11
N ARG A 230 16.12 10.68 -6.86
CA ARG A 230 15.58 9.94 -5.72
C ARG A 230 14.19 10.46 -5.43
N ILE A 231 13.20 9.59 -5.49
CA ILE A 231 11.78 9.93 -5.34
C ILE A 231 11.24 9.19 -4.13
N THR A 232 10.82 9.94 -3.13
CA THR A 232 10.13 9.38 -1.95
C THR A 232 8.62 9.57 -2.14
N VAL A 233 7.90 8.48 -2.11
CA VAL A 233 6.43 8.45 -2.23
C VAL A 233 5.83 8.11 -0.88
N ARG A 234 4.95 8.98 -0.36
CA ARG A 234 4.18 8.75 0.87
C ARG A 234 2.69 8.66 0.53
N GLY A 235 2.07 7.54 0.86
CA GLY A 235 0.65 7.33 0.56
C GLY A 235 0.39 6.77 -0.84
N PRO A 236 -0.86 6.81 -1.32
CA PRO A 236 -1.25 6.17 -2.57
C PRO A 236 -0.94 7.03 -3.79
N LEU A 237 -0.33 6.44 -4.78
CA LEU A 237 -0.38 6.95 -6.15
C LEU A 237 -1.49 6.20 -6.89
N HIS A 238 -2.41 6.93 -7.52
CA HIS A 238 -3.51 6.37 -8.31
C HIS A 238 -3.13 6.22 -9.78
N THR A 239 -2.01 6.82 -10.17
CA THR A 239 -1.36 6.70 -11.47
C THR A 239 0.04 6.15 -11.24
N PRO A 240 0.54 5.22 -12.06
CA PRO A 240 1.92 4.74 -12.01
C PRO A 240 2.93 5.90 -12.06
N LEU A 241 4.07 5.73 -11.39
CA LEU A 241 5.06 6.81 -11.26
C LEU A 241 5.70 7.19 -12.60
N ASP A 242 5.94 6.21 -13.45
CA ASP A 242 6.45 6.39 -14.81
C ASP A 242 5.48 7.18 -15.69
N GLU A 243 4.18 6.91 -15.62
CA GLU A 243 3.14 7.66 -16.32
C GLU A 243 3.03 9.10 -15.80
N LEU A 244 3.10 9.30 -14.47
CA LEU A 244 3.11 10.64 -13.88
C LEU A 244 4.28 11.48 -14.37
N MET A 245 5.47 10.89 -14.40
CA MET A 245 6.70 11.52 -14.87
C MET A 245 6.65 11.79 -16.38
N ALA A 246 6.19 10.81 -17.18
CA ALA A 246 6.03 10.98 -18.61
C ALA A 246 5.04 12.12 -18.96
N ALA A 247 3.96 12.22 -18.21
CA ALA A 247 2.99 13.30 -18.36
C ALA A 247 3.49 14.69 -17.91
N ALA A 248 4.62 14.74 -17.20
CA ALA A 248 5.38 15.95 -16.89
C ALA A 248 6.55 16.18 -17.87
N GLY A 249 6.60 15.43 -18.98
CA GLY A 249 7.66 15.55 -19.98
C GLY A 249 8.97 14.83 -19.63
N VAL A 250 8.99 14.06 -18.54
CA VAL A 250 10.19 13.37 -18.05
C VAL A 250 10.09 11.87 -18.31
N LYS A 251 10.88 11.38 -19.27
CA LYS A 251 10.92 9.94 -19.59
C LYS A 251 11.91 9.21 -18.70
N ILE A 252 11.42 8.30 -17.88
CA ILE A 252 12.23 7.40 -17.07
C ILE A 252 12.78 6.29 -17.98
N SER A 253 14.09 6.09 -17.94
CA SER A 253 14.77 4.98 -18.62
C SER A 253 14.89 3.74 -17.74
N GLN A 254 14.88 3.91 -16.40
CA GLN A 254 14.92 2.84 -15.43
C GLN A 254 14.34 3.31 -14.10
N LEU A 255 13.45 2.51 -13.52
CA LEU A 255 12.85 2.75 -12.21
C LEU A 255 13.22 1.61 -11.25
N ILE A 256 13.82 1.97 -10.11
CA ILE A 256 14.29 1.02 -9.10
C ILE A 256 13.68 1.40 -7.75
N GLN A 257 12.91 0.52 -7.14
CA GLN A 257 12.52 0.70 -5.74
C GLN A 257 13.69 0.30 -4.85
N VAL A 258 14.31 1.27 -4.19
CA VAL A 258 15.50 1.05 -3.34
C VAL A 258 15.18 0.99 -1.85
N GLY A 259 13.95 1.41 -1.46
CA GLY A 259 13.56 1.43 -0.06
C GLY A 259 12.06 1.26 0.18
N LEU A 260 11.72 0.68 1.33
CA LEU A 260 10.37 0.56 1.87
C LEU A 260 10.42 0.78 3.40
N GLY A 261 9.99 1.95 3.85
CA GLY A 261 10.15 2.33 5.25
C GLY A 261 11.61 2.28 5.68
N PRO A 262 11.96 1.46 6.71
CA PRO A 262 13.32 1.31 7.18
C PRO A 262 14.16 0.33 6.37
N LEU A 263 13.55 -0.40 5.42
CA LEU A 263 14.26 -1.37 4.60
C LEU A 263 14.93 -0.71 3.41
N GLY A 264 16.17 -1.11 3.13
CA GLY A 264 16.92 -0.74 1.95
C GLY A 264 17.29 -1.95 1.10
N LEU A 265 17.53 -1.71 -0.19
CA LEU A 265 17.94 -2.77 -1.12
C LEU A 265 19.35 -3.30 -0.81
N HIS A 266 20.23 -2.43 -0.28
CA HIS A 266 21.63 -2.73 0.03
C HIS A 266 22.35 -3.49 -1.10
N GLU A 267 23.15 -4.50 -0.76
CA GLU A 267 23.99 -5.29 -1.68
C GLU A 267 23.28 -6.48 -2.33
N LEU A 268 21.95 -6.60 -2.16
CA LEU A 268 21.21 -7.72 -2.70
C LEU A 268 21.22 -7.68 -4.24
N ARG A 269 21.77 -8.70 -4.88
CA ARG A 269 21.86 -8.78 -6.35
C ARG A 269 20.47 -8.94 -6.98
N LEU A 270 20.39 -8.62 -8.27
CA LEU A 270 19.14 -8.74 -9.01
C LEU A 270 18.66 -10.20 -9.05
N GLY A 271 17.40 -10.45 -8.67
CA GLY A 271 16.83 -11.80 -8.55
C GLY A 271 17.18 -12.53 -7.24
N GLU A 272 18.09 -11.99 -6.43
CA GLU A 272 18.39 -12.57 -5.12
C GLU A 272 17.33 -12.18 -4.08
N TRP A 273 17.17 -13.05 -3.11
CA TRP A 273 16.33 -12.82 -1.94
C TRP A 273 17.01 -13.33 -0.67
N ARG A 274 16.64 -12.76 0.46
CA ARG A 274 17.10 -13.16 1.79
C ARG A 274 16.00 -13.03 2.83
N GLU A 275 16.13 -13.74 3.92
CA GLU A 275 15.30 -13.52 5.12
C GLU A 275 15.73 -12.21 5.82
N LEU A 276 14.76 -11.47 6.36
CA LEU A 276 15.05 -10.28 7.17
C LEU A 276 15.60 -10.68 8.53
N GLY A 277 16.61 -9.94 8.99
CA GLY A 277 17.14 -10.09 10.33
C GLY A 277 16.14 -9.59 11.40
N ARG A 278 16.30 -10.05 12.63
CA ARG A 278 15.44 -9.65 13.78
C ARG A 278 15.36 -8.14 13.94
N HIS A 279 16.46 -7.43 13.73
CA HIS A 279 16.52 -5.97 13.82
C HIS A 279 15.66 -5.28 12.75
N GLU A 280 15.68 -5.75 11.51
CA GLU A 280 14.91 -5.22 10.39
C GLU A 280 13.40 -5.45 10.62
N VAL A 281 13.02 -6.67 11.04
CA VAL A 281 11.64 -7.00 11.41
C VAL A 281 11.17 -6.12 12.56
N GLY A 282 12.01 -5.91 13.59
CA GLY A 282 11.73 -5.00 14.70
C GLY A 282 11.53 -3.56 14.24
N ALA A 283 12.34 -3.08 13.29
CA ALA A 283 12.19 -1.74 12.72
C ALA A 283 10.88 -1.58 11.93
N LEU A 284 10.50 -2.58 11.13
CA LEU A 284 9.21 -2.61 10.44
C LEU A 284 8.03 -2.59 11.40
N LYS A 285 8.05 -3.41 12.45
CA LYS A 285 7.00 -3.48 13.46
C LYS A 285 6.87 -2.14 14.21
N ARG A 286 7.99 -1.49 14.59
CA ARG A 286 7.98 -0.15 15.22
C ARG A 286 7.39 0.91 14.29
N LEU A 287 7.77 0.92 13.01
CA LEU A 287 7.20 1.85 12.03
C LEU A 287 5.68 1.64 11.90
N ALA A 288 5.24 0.39 11.81
CA ALA A 288 3.84 0.02 11.71
C ALA A 288 3.04 0.50 12.95
N ALA A 289 3.56 0.29 14.16
CA ALA A 289 2.95 0.75 15.39
C ALA A 289 2.84 2.28 15.46
N LYS A 290 3.90 3.02 15.07
CA LYS A 290 3.89 4.48 15.02
C LYS A 290 2.87 5.01 14.01
N ALA A 291 2.79 4.39 12.83
CA ALA A 291 1.86 4.77 11.79
C ALA A 291 0.39 4.55 12.22
N ASP A 292 0.10 3.46 12.92
CA ASP A 292 -1.25 3.16 13.45
C ASP A 292 -1.64 4.16 14.54
N HIS A 293 -0.71 4.57 15.39
CA HIS A 293 -0.95 5.57 16.45
C HIS A 293 -1.31 6.95 15.87
N VAL A 294 -0.59 7.40 14.83
CA VAL A 294 -0.87 8.68 14.15
C VAL A 294 -2.24 8.64 13.46
N ALA A 295 -2.57 7.52 12.80
CA ALA A 295 -3.86 7.36 12.13
C ALA A 295 -5.04 7.28 13.12
N GLY A 296 -4.85 6.71 14.31
CA GLY A 296 -5.87 6.64 15.37
C GLY A 296 -6.13 7.99 16.04
N GLY A 297 -5.08 8.81 16.22
CA GLY A 297 -5.18 10.17 16.78
C GLY A 297 -5.95 11.14 15.87
N ALA A 298 -5.75 11.06 14.56
CA ALA A 298 -6.45 11.89 13.59
C ALA A 298 -7.97 11.57 13.50
N ALA A 299 -8.37 10.32 13.77
CA ALA A 299 -9.78 9.92 13.80
C ALA A 299 -10.50 10.42 15.08
N ALA A 300 -9.78 10.51 16.20
CA ALA A 300 -10.35 10.99 17.47
C ALA A 300 -10.57 12.50 17.49
N THR A 301 -9.74 13.30 16.82
CA THR A 301 -9.88 14.76 16.72
C THR A 301 -10.95 15.19 15.72
N GLY A 302 -11.26 14.38 14.69
CA GLY A 302 -12.35 14.65 13.74
C GLY A 302 -13.75 14.44 14.32
N ALA A 303 -13.91 13.57 15.33
CA ALA A 303 -15.20 13.31 15.97
C ALA A 303 -15.57 14.33 17.06
N ALA A 304 -14.61 15.07 17.61
CA ALA A 304 -14.83 16.08 18.65
C ALA A 304 -15.24 17.46 18.10
N GLY A 305 -15.11 17.69 16.80
CA GLY A 305 -15.39 18.99 16.15
C GLY A 305 -16.86 19.23 15.76
N SER A 306 -17.73 18.20 15.78
CA SER A 306 -19.12 18.33 15.32
C SER A 306 -20.16 18.50 16.45
N ALA A 307 -19.74 18.57 17.71
CA ALA A 307 -20.66 18.60 18.87
C ALA A 307 -20.71 19.95 19.62
N ARG A 308 -20.28 21.05 19.02
CA ARG A 308 -20.45 22.37 19.64
C ARG A 308 -21.03 23.38 18.63
N GLY A 309 -22.33 23.55 18.62
CA GLY A 309 -23.02 24.58 17.84
C GLY A 309 -24.53 24.49 17.91
N GLY A 310 -25.08 24.52 19.11
CA GLY A 310 -26.53 24.56 19.32
C GLY A 310 -26.88 25.29 20.59
N SER A 311 -26.57 26.59 20.67
CA SER A 311 -27.05 27.47 21.74
C SER A 311 -28.42 28.06 21.36
N GLY A 312 -29.31 27.91 22.30
CA GLY A 312 -30.73 28.24 22.24
C GLY A 312 -31.08 29.62 21.79
N VAL A 313 -32.21 29.70 21.09
CA VAL A 313 -33.06 30.87 21.03
C VAL A 313 -34.45 30.49 21.50
N LYS A 314 -34.87 31.18 22.57
CA LYS A 314 -36.19 31.11 23.23
C LYS A 314 -37.29 31.52 22.25
N ARG A 315 -38.39 30.78 22.24
CA ARG A 315 -39.67 31.21 21.67
C ARG A 315 -40.32 32.27 22.54
N PRO A 316 -41.10 33.21 21.97
CA PRO A 316 -42.27 33.76 22.62
C PRO A 316 -43.56 33.10 22.12
N VAL A 317 -44.44 32.92 23.06
CA VAL A 317 -45.83 32.47 22.96
C VAL A 317 -46.68 33.55 22.32
N GLY A 318 -47.60 33.18 21.43
CA GLY A 318 -48.60 34.08 20.85
C GLY A 318 -49.74 33.33 20.15
N GLU A 319 -50.89 33.56 20.60
CA GLU A 319 -52.25 32.98 20.46
C GLU A 319 -52.84 32.84 19.06
N ARG A 320 -53.65 31.78 18.93
CA ARG A 320 -55.01 31.62 18.35
C ARG A 320 -55.39 32.18 16.97
N ARG A 321 -55.97 31.32 16.20
CA ARG A 321 -57.29 31.19 15.53
C ARG A 321 -57.10 30.48 14.21
N GLY A 322 -57.74 29.35 13.91
CA GLY A 322 -59.11 29.09 13.54
C GLY A 322 -59.28 29.24 12.03
N GLY A 323 -59.50 28.14 11.27
CA GLY A 323 -59.84 28.21 9.85
C GLY A 323 -59.82 26.81 9.19
N GLU A 324 -61.00 26.31 8.88
CA GLU A 324 -61.33 25.07 8.21
C GLU A 324 -60.79 24.93 6.78
N PRO A 325 -60.81 23.68 6.21
CA PRO A 325 -60.22 23.41 4.90
C PRO A 325 -61.25 23.58 3.76
N PRO A 326 -60.81 23.76 2.51
CA PRO A 326 -61.67 23.42 1.37
C PRO A 326 -61.11 22.25 0.55
N VAL A 327 -61.89 21.24 0.44
CA VAL A 327 -62.48 20.46 -0.67
C VAL A 327 -61.67 20.50 -2.00
N ALA A 328 -61.37 19.27 -2.44
CA ALA A 328 -60.91 18.94 -3.78
C ALA A 328 -62.00 19.16 -4.85
N PRO A 329 -61.62 19.22 -6.13
CA PRO A 329 -62.45 18.56 -7.13
C PRO A 329 -61.68 17.51 -7.97
N ARG A 330 -62.48 16.47 -8.23
CA ARG A 330 -62.25 15.35 -9.17
C ARG A 330 -62.36 15.85 -10.63
N ARG A 331 -61.78 15.03 -11.50
CA ARG A 331 -62.15 14.57 -12.86
C ARG A 331 -60.89 14.52 -13.73
N GLY A 332 -60.56 13.49 -14.46
CA GLY A 332 -61.20 12.42 -15.18
C GLY A 332 -60.94 12.56 -16.67
N PRO A 333 -61.02 11.52 -17.50
CA PRO A 333 -59.91 11.01 -18.32
C PRO A 333 -60.03 11.44 -19.81
N ARG A 334 -58.89 11.38 -20.47
CA ARG A 334 -58.83 10.93 -21.91
C ARG A 334 -57.42 10.47 -22.21
#